data_4f2be33daf5f341f1a35ae10d1c0c6c9
#
_entry.id   4f2be33daf5f341f1a35ae10d1c0c6c9
#
_cell.length_a   1.000
_cell.length_b   1.000
_cell.length_c   1.000
_cell.angle_alpha   90.00
_cell.angle_beta   90.00
_cell.angle_gamma   90.00
#
_symmetry.space_group_name_H-M   'P 1'
#
loop_
_entity.id
_entity.type
_entity.pdbx_description
1 polymer ?
#
loop_
_entity_poly.entity_id
_entity_poly.type
_entity_poly.pdbx_seq_one_letter_code
_entity_poly.pdbx_strand_id
1 'polypeptide(L)'
;IEFLVDAKGNYYFIEMNTRIQVEHPVTEEVTGIDLIKQQIRVANGEKLDFDQGDIKFEKHAIECRINAEDPFRNFLPSTGRLVRFQPPKQTMFQANTADLLGVRVDTGVQDGGEIPMFYDSMIAKLIVHGRDRNDAIAKMREALNGFVIRGISSNIPFQAALLAHPKFVTGEFNTGFIAEHYGKGFRAEDVPHDDPDFLVALAAFVRRKSRERAAGLSGQLPGYDVQIGQDYTVVVLGAEGNNRQVQAHVDEFRGKSGVAAIRVGQTTYEIVSHSRLNDIKITGTVNGKPFVAQIERGTVKNPLALQVQHNGTRIEALVMSPRMAELHKLMPFKAPPDLSKYVISPMPGLLV
;
A
#
# COMPACT_ATOMS: atom_id res chain seq x y z
N ILE A 1 23.28 20.88 -7.66
CA ILE A 1 23.04 22.33 -7.52
C ILE A 1 21.53 22.53 -7.54
N GLU A 2 21.01 23.33 -6.61
CA GLU A 2 19.59 23.61 -6.48
C GLU A 2 19.27 25.04 -6.87
N PHE A 3 18.20 25.21 -7.62
CA PHE A 3 17.69 26.48 -8.10
C PHE A 3 16.19 26.60 -7.85
N LEU A 4 15.72 27.81 -7.56
CA LEU A 4 14.31 28.17 -7.70
C LEU A 4 14.07 28.68 -9.12
N VAL A 5 12.94 28.27 -9.72
CA VAL A 5 12.52 28.73 -11.03
C VAL A 5 11.15 29.42 -10.89
N ASP A 6 11.02 30.66 -11.33
CA ASP A 6 9.77 31.39 -11.33
C ASP A 6 8.90 31.06 -12.57
N ALA A 7 7.65 31.53 -12.58
CA ALA A 7 6.72 31.29 -13.68
C ALA A 7 7.17 31.92 -15.02
N LYS A 8 8.16 32.81 -15.03
CA LYS A 8 8.73 33.43 -16.22
C LYS A 8 9.98 32.72 -16.75
N GLY A 9 10.40 31.64 -16.03
CA GLY A 9 11.61 30.88 -16.37
C GLY A 9 12.91 31.49 -15.82
N ASN A 10 12.86 32.53 -14.98
CA ASN A 10 14.05 32.99 -14.30
C ASN A 10 14.45 32.02 -13.20
N TYR A 11 15.73 31.77 -13.04
CA TYR A 11 16.26 30.86 -12.04
C TYR A 11 17.18 31.57 -11.06
N TYR A 12 17.10 31.13 -9.80
CA TYR A 12 17.82 31.69 -8.67
C TYR A 12 18.56 30.58 -7.95
N PHE A 13 19.88 30.72 -7.77
CA PHE A 13 20.70 29.76 -7.06
C PHE A 13 20.28 29.69 -5.59
N ILE A 14 20.12 28.47 -5.04
CA ILE A 14 19.87 28.21 -3.63
C ILE A 14 21.14 27.68 -2.98
N GLU A 15 21.56 26.49 -3.37
CA GLU A 15 22.69 25.79 -2.76
C GLU A 15 23.33 24.76 -3.72
N MET A 16 24.50 24.27 -3.32
CA MET A 16 25.17 23.16 -3.98
C MET A 16 25.45 22.04 -2.98
N ASN A 17 24.86 20.89 -3.21
CA ASN A 17 25.15 19.67 -2.45
C ASN A 17 26.31 18.91 -3.12
N THR A 18 27.51 18.95 -2.51
CA THR A 18 28.71 18.28 -3.02
C THR A 18 28.75 16.79 -2.64
N ARG A 19 27.64 16.11 -2.77
CA ARG A 19 27.42 14.70 -2.46
C ARG A 19 26.32 14.13 -3.34
N ILE A 20 26.22 12.82 -3.39
CA ILE A 20 25.03 12.19 -3.98
C ILE A 20 23.77 12.55 -3.17
N GLN A 21 22.69 12.87 -3.85
CA GLN A 21 21.40 13.18 -3.22
C GLN A 21 20.54 11.91 -3.09
N VAL A 22 19.60 11.93 -2.14
CA VAL A 22 18.71 10.78 -1.91
C VAL A 22 17.92 10.45 -3.17
N GLU A 23 17.45 11.47 -3.88
CA GLU A 23 16.60 11.41 -5.08
C GLU A 23 17.35 11.12 -6.40
N HIS A 24 18.66 10.83 -6.37
CA HIS A 24 19.41 10.48 -7.58
C HIS A 24 18.78 9.35 -8.43
N PRO A 25 18.06 8.36 -7.85
CA PRO A 25 17.45 7.31 -8.63
C PRO A 25 16.42 7.80 -9.64
N VAL A 26 15.74 8.94 -9.39
CA VAL A 26 14.82 9.53 -10.37
C VAL A 26 15.57 9.92 -11.64
N THR A 27 16.74 10.57 -11.50
CA THR A 27 17.61 10.91 -12.63
C THR A 27 18.11 9.66 -13.35
N GLU A 28 18.55 8.64 -12.59
CA GLU A 28 19.01 7.38 -13.17
C GLU A 28 17.93 6.67 -13.99
N GLU A 29 16.67 6.64 -13.47
CA GLU A 29 15.54 6.00 -14.16
C GLU A 29 15.13 6.73 -15.45
N VAL A 30 15.21 8.06 -15.51
CA VAL A 30 14.82 8.81 -16.71
C VAL A 30 15.92 8.94 -17.74
N THR A 31 17.21 8.90 -17.33
CA THR A 31 18.35 9.05 -18.25
C THR A 31 18.99 7.73 -18.64
N GLY A 32 18.82 6.68 -17.84
CA GLY A 32 19.52 5.41 -17.99
C GLY A 32 20.98 5.43 -17.56
N ILE A 33 21.42 6.48 -16.89
CA ILE A 33 22.80 6.67 -16.43
C ILE A 33 22.90 6.35 -14.94
N ASP A 34 23.75 5.38 -14.58
CA ASP A 34 24.07 5.03 -13.19
C ASP A 34 25.06 6.06 -12.63
N LEU A 35 24.54 7.01 -11.84
CA LEU A 35 25.32 8.13 -11.29
C LEU A 35 26.42 7.66 -10.32
N ILE A 36 26.13 6.64 -9.51
CA ILE A 36 27.08 6.09 -8.54
C ILE A 36 28.26 5.45 -9.30
N LYS A 37 27.97 4.68 -10.33
CA LYS A 37 28.99 4.07 -11.18
C LYS A 37 29.86 5.14 -11.85
N GLN A 38 29.24 6.21 -12.37
CA GLN A 38 30.00 7.31 -12.98
C GLN A 38 30.87 8.04 -11.95
N GLN A 39 30.40 8.24 -10.72
CA GLN A 39 31.23 8.82 -9.66
C GLN A 39 32.47 7.94 -9.39
N ILE A 40 32.32 6.63 -9.31
CA ILE A 40 33.44 5.70 -9.12
C ILE A 40 34.42 5.78 -10.30
N ARG A 41 33.94 5.80 -11.54
CA ARG A 41 34.76 5.91 -12.74
C ARG A 41 35.56 7.20 -12.77
N VAL A 42 34.88 8.33 -12.51
CA VAL A 42 35.55 9.64 -12.42
C VAL A 42 36.60 9.68 -11.31
N ALA A 43 36.30 9.11 -10.14
CA ALA A 43 37.27 9.00 -9.05
C ALA A 43 38.50 8.10 -9.42
N ASN A 44 38.30 7.14 -10.33
CA ASN A 44 39.38 6.32 -10.89
C ASN A 44 40.16 7.03 -12.03
N GLY A 45 39.85 8.29 -12.34
CA GLY A 45 40.51 9.10 -13.37
C GLY A 45 39.96 8.89 -14.79
N GLU A 46 38.85 8.18 -14.94
CA GLU A 46 38.19 7.99 -16.22
C GLU A 46 37.40 9.23 -16.62
N LYS A 47 37.29 9.47 -17.92
CA LYS A 47 36.36 10.48 -18.46
C LYS A 47 34.96 9.91 -18.55
N LEU A 48 33.93 10.77 -18.57
CA LEU A 48 32.58 10.37 -18.92
C LEU A 48 32.57 9.79 -20.33
N ASP A 49 31.78 8.73 -20.53
CA ASP A 49 31.63 8.01 -21.81
C ASP A 49 30.39 8.48 -22.58
N PHE A 50 29.82 9.63 -22.23
CA PHE A 50 28.67 10.26 -22.88
C PHE A 50 28.81 11.79 -22.84
N ASP A 51 28.15 12.47 -23.77
CA ASP A 51 28.02 13.91 -23.85
C ASP A 51 26.60 14.38 -23.49
N GLN A 52 26.40 15.68 -23.31
CA GLN A 52 25.09 16.27 -23.01
C GLN A 52 24.03 15.92 -24.06
N GLY A 53 24.44 15.75 -25.33
CA GLY A 53 23.53 15.38 -26.42
C GLY A 53 23.02 13.95 -26.38
N ASP A 54 23.69 13.07 -25.63
CA ASP A 54 23.29 11.65 -25.45
C ASP A 54 22.19 11.51 -24.42
N ILE A 55 22.00 12.53 -23.56
CA ILE A 55 21.02 12.49 -22.48
C ILE A 55 19.63 12.80 -23.02
N LYS A 56 18.72 11.83 -22.87
CA LYS A 56 17.32 11.95 -23.29
C LYS A 56 16.40 11.68 -22.13
N PHE A 57 15.30 12.44 -22.07
CA PHE A 57 14.24 12.29 -21.09
C PHE A 57 13.00 11.71 -21.78
N GLU A 58 12.93 10.39 -21.89
CA GLU A 58 11.84 9.69 -22.60
C GLU A 58 10.82 9.07 -21.63
N LYS A 59 11.05 9.21 -20.33
CA LYS A 59 10.26 8.60 -19.27
C LYS A 59 9.93 9.62 -18.18
N HIS A 60 8.96 9.29 -17.35
CA HIS A 60 8.66 10.02 -16.13
C HIS A 60 8.89 9.10 -14.93
N ALA A 61 9.64 9.56 -13.92
CA ALA A 61 9.90 8.78 -12.72
C ALA A 61 9.37 9.48 -11.47
N ILE A 62 8.97 8.67 -10.49
CA ILE A 62 8.54 9.12 -9.17
C ILE A 62 9.31 8.30 -8.14
N GLU A 63 9.82 8.95 -7.10
CA GLU A 63 10.39 8.32 -5.92
C GLU A 63 9.49 8.57 -4.71
N CYS A 64 9.19 7.51 -3.97
CA CYS A 64 8.56 7.55 -2.67
C CYS A 64 9.56 7.12 -1.60
N ARG A 65 9.88 8.00 -0.65
CA ARG A 65 10.67 7.64 0.53
C ARG A 65 9.76 6.94 1.53
N ILE A 66 10.00 5.66 1.75
CA ILE A 66 9.23 4.86 2.71
C ILE A 66 9.86 5.05 4.08
N ASN A 67 9.13 5.72 4.96
CA ASN A 67 9.59 6.06 6.29
C ASN A 67 8.85 5.24 7.35
N ALA A 68 9.56 4.85 8.39
CA ALA A 68 9.02 4.25 9.61
C ALA A 68 8.36 5.34 10.47
N GLU A 69 7.23 5.83 10.03
CA GLU A 69 6.47 6.94 10.64
C GLU A 69 4.98 6.62 10.63
N ASP A 70 4.27 7.09 11.65
CA ASP A 70 2.82 6.93 11.71
C ASP A 70 2.11 8.22 11.25
N PRO A 71 1.59 8.26 10.02
CA PRO A 71 0.95 9.45 9.49
C PRO A 71 -0.33 9.84 10.26
N PHE A 72 -1.02 8.87 10.89
CA PHE A 72 -2.21 9.11 11.68
C PHE A 72 -1.90 9.67 13.09
N ARG A 73 -0.63 9.67 13.46
CA ARG A 73 -0.12 10.22 14.71
C ARG A 73 0.88 11.36 14.44
N ASN A 74 0.55 12.20 13.47
CA ASN A 74 1.36 13.35 13.09
C ASN A 74 2.81 12.98 12.71
N PHE A 75 2.98 11.87 11.97
CA PHE A 75 4.27 11.37 11.50
C PHE A 75 5.28 11.06 12.62
N LEU A 76 4.79 10.67 13.79
CA LEU A 76 5.68 10.21 14.86
C LEU A 76 6.51 9.02 14.38
N PRO A 77 7.83 8.99 14.66
CA PRO A 77 8.69 7.86 14.36
C PRO A 77 8.14 6.56 14.95
N SER A 78 8.17 5.51 14.17
CA SER A 78 7.74 4.16 14.56
C SER A 78 8.94 3.25 14.60
N THR A 79 9.48 3.04 15.78
CA THR A 79 10.67 2.21 16.03
C THR A 79 10.29 0.79 16.39
N GLY A 80 11.23 -0.15 16.32
CA GLY A 80 11.05 -1.52 16.71
C GLY A 80 11.37 -2.53 15.61
N ARG A 81 10.96 -3.78 15.84
CA ARG A 81 11.31 -4.90 14.95
C ARG A 81 10.40 -4.93 13.71
N LEU A 82 11.02 -5.06 12.55
CA LEU A 82 10.36 -5.41 11.30
C LEU A 82 9.94 -6.89 11.34
N VAL A 83 8.71 -7.16 11.75
CA VAL A 83 8.17 -8.53 11.79
C VAL A 83 8.06 -9.12 10.39
N ARG A 84 7.69 -8.25 9.41
CA ARG A 84 7.67 -8.58 8.00
C ARG A 84 8.09 -7.38 7.17
N PHE A 85 9.02 -7.59 6.28
CA PHE A 85 9.46 -6.62 5.29
C PHE A 85 9.55 -7.30 3.92
N GLN A 86 8.57 -7.06 3.08
CA GLN A 86 8.52 -7.65 1.74
C GLN A 86 8.21 -6.56 0.73
N PRO A 87 9.22 -6.04 0.03
CA PRO A 87 9.03 -5.04 -1.00
C PRO A 87 8.24 -5.59 -2.21
N PRO A 88 7.74 -4.72 -3.08
CA PRO A 88 7.16 -5.14 -4.35
C PRO A 88 8.18 -5.87 -5.20
N LYS A 89 7.70 -6.65 -6.17
CA LYS A 89 8.59 -7.32 -7.13
C LYS A 89 9.32 -6.24 -7.95
N GLN A 90 10.65 -6.26 -7.86
CA GLN A 90 11.48 -5.39 -8.68
C GLN A 90 11.58 -5.93 -10.09
N THR A 91 11.59 -5.02 -11.06
CA THR A 91 11.94 -5.31 -12.44
C THR A 91 13.33 -4.74 -12.67
N MET A 92 14.31 -5.63 -12.83
CA MET A 92 15.69 -5.21 -13.09
C MET A 92 15.74 -4.35 -14.36
N PHE A 93 16.53 -3.29 -14.27
CA PHE A 93 16.86 -2.43 -15.40
C PHE A 93 17.47 -3.26 -16.56
N GLN A 94 16.64 -3.66 -17.51
CA GLN A 94 17.11 -4.16 -18.80
C GLN A 94 16.78 -3.09 -19.84
N ALA A 95 17.80 -2.52 -20.40
CA ALA A 95 17.79 -1.34 -21.28
C ALA A 95 16.89 -1.43 -22.54
N ASN A 96 16.20 -2.54 -22.78
CA ASN A 96 15.52 -2.79 -24.05
C ASN A 96 14.13 -3.43 -23.97
N THR A 97 13.41 -3.39 -22.84
CA THR A 97 12.06 -3.95 -22.79
C THR A 97 11.04 -2.87 -22.38
N ALA A 98 10.26 -2.44 -23.36
CA ALA A 98 9.21 -1.41 -23.22
C ALA A 98 8.05 -1.79 -22.27
N ASP A 99 7.98 -3.04 -21.81
CA ASP A 99 6.84 -3.61 -21.08
C ASP A 99 7.09 -3.92 -19.60
N LEU A 100 8.26 -3.59 -19.05
CA LEU A 100 8.53 -3.87 -17.65
C LEU A 100 8.01 -2.73 -16.77
N LEU A 101 7.29 -3.12 -15.74
CA LEU A 101 6.81 -2.26 -14.63
C LEU A 101 7.98 -1.56 -13.92
N GLY A 102 8.79 -0.77 -14.51
CA GLY A 102 9.97 -0.12 -13.96
C GLY A 102 9.90 0.18 -12.46
N VAL A 103 9.98 -0.87 -11.62
CA VAL A 103 9.96 -0.78 -10.16
C VAL A 103 11.32 -1.10 -9.60
N ARG A 104 11.89 -0.17 -8.86
CA ARG A 104 13.16 -0.30 -8.15
C ARG A 104 12.94 -0.03 -6.67
N VAL A 105 13.62 -0.78 -5.81
CA VAL A 105 13.61 -0.56 -4.36
C VAL A 105 15.05 -0.51 -3.84
N ASP A 106 15.45 0.62 -3.32
CA ASP A 106 16.73 0.77 -2.62
C ASP A 106 16.45 0.72 -1.12
N THR A 107 17.01 -0.26 -0.41
CA THR A 107 16.77 -0.47 1.02
C THR A 107 18.01 -1.00 1.74
N GLY A 108 18.17 -0.58 3.00
CA GLY A 108 19.18 -1.09 3.91
C GLY A 108 18.62 -2.02 5.00
N VAL A 109 17.32 -2.37 4.94
CA VAL A 109 16.67 -3.21 5.95
C VAL A 109 16.13 -4.50 5.34
N GLN A 110 15.86 -5.48 6.21
CA GLN A 110 15.37 -6.81 5.82
C GLN A 110 14.36 -7.35 6.85
N ASP A 111 13.67 -8.43 6.51
CA ASP A 111 12.81 -9.18 7.45
C ASP A 111 13.57 -9.45 8.76
N GLY A 112 12.92 -9.17 9.89
CA GLY A 112 13.49 -9.39 11.22
C GLY A 112 14.46 -8.32 11.70
N GLY A 113 14.83 -7.34 10.86
CA GLY A 113 15.64 -6.19 11.23
C GLY A 113 14.95 -5.30 12.27
N GLU A 114 15.72 -4.39 12.86
CA GLU A 114 15.22 -3.43 13.84
C GLU A 114 15.40 -2.00 13.35
N ILE A 115 14.38 -1.18 13.54
CA ILE A 115 14.42 0.26 13.24
C ILE A 115 14.78 0.99 14.54
N PRO A 116 16.00 1.54 14.63
CA PRO A 116 16.46 2.23 15.84
C PRO A 116 15.87 3.63 15.92
N MET A 117 15.83 4.19 17.14
CA MET A 117 15.35 5.54 17.39
C MET A 117 16.42 6.64 17.13
N PHE A 118 17.65 6.27 16.83
CA PHE A 118 18.78 7.19 16.77
C PHE A 118 19.15 7.63 15.35
N TYR A 119 18.50 7.07 14.34
CA TYR A 119 18.77 7.35 12.94
C TYR A 119 17.50 7.80 12.23
N ASP A 120 17.67 8.23 10.97
CA ASP A 120 16.56 8.60 10.08
C ASP A 120 15.52 7.46 10.00
N SER A 121 14.25 7.85 9.96
CA SER A 121 13.11 6.95 9.82
C SER A 121 13.01 6.28 8.44
N MET A 122 13.78 6.72 7.44
CA MET A 122 13.74 6.19 6.08
C MET A 122 14.27 4.76 6.03
N ILE A 123 13.41 3.81 5.63
CA ILE A 123 13.72 2.38 5.54
C ILE A 123 13.89 1.89 4.11
N ALA A 124 13.30 2.59 3.16
CA ALA A 124 13.45 2.27 1.74
C ALA A 124 13.15 3.49 0.88
N LYS A 125 13.67 3.46 -0.36
CA LYS A 125 13.21 4.28 -1.47
C LYS A 125 12.50 3.36 -2.45
N LEU A 126 11.29 3.72 -2.84
CA LEU A 126 10.53 3.05 -3.89
C LEU A 126 10.52 3.97 -5.09
N ILE A 127 11.11 3.54 -6.18
CA ILE A 127 11.23 4.30 -7.41
C ILE A 127 10.47 3.58 -8.51
N VAL A 128 9.68 4.32 -9.27
CA VAL A 128 8.92 3.79 -10.39
C VAL A 128 9.07 4.72 -11.59
N HIS A 129 9.24 4.15 -12.78
CA HIS A 129 9.15 4.93 -14.01
C HIS A 129 7.96 4.50 -14.88
N GLY A 130 7.42 5.44 -15.62
CA GLY A 130 6.34 5.27 -16.57
C GLY A 130 6.63 6.01 -17.87
N ARG A 131 5.80 5.79 -18.90
CA ARG A 131 5.88 6.51 -20.17
C ARG A 131 5.61 8.00 -20.02
N ASP A 132 4.71 8.31 -19.08
CA ASP A 132 4.33 9.66 -18.71
C ASP A 132 4.01 9.73 -17.21
N ARG A 133 3.62 10.92 -16.73
CA ARG A 133 3.31 11.15 -15.32
C ARG A 133 2.16 10.27 -14.81
N ASN A 134 1.09 10.12 -15.59
CA ASN A 134 -0.08 9.34 -15.18
C ASN A 134 0.24 7.84 -15.09
N ASP A 135 1.01 7.32 -16.04
CA ASP A 135 1.49 5.93 -16.03
C ASP A 135 2.41 5.69 -14.82
N ALA A 136 3.32 6.63 -14.52
CA ALA A 136 4.19 6.54 -13.34
C ALA A 136 3.39 6.57 -12.02
N ILE A 137 2.37 7.43 -11.90
CA ILE A 137 1.48 7.49 -10.73
C ILE A 137 0.73 6.16 -10.57
N ALA A 138 0.13 5.62 -11.64
CA ALA A 138 -0.61 4.37 -11.59
C ALA A 138 0.27 3.20 -11.12
N LYS A 139 1.47 3.08 -11.70
CA LYS A 139 2.47 2.07 -11.32
C LYS A 139 2.97 2.23 -9.88
N MET A 140 3.18 3.48 -9.43
CA MET A 140 3.61 3.75 -8.05
C MET A 140 2.52 3.33 -7.05
N ARG A 141 1.26 3.62 -7.31
CA ARG A 141 0.13 3.18 -6.48
C ARG A 141 0.08 1.65 -6.37
N GLU A 142 0.27 0.94 -7.48
CA GLU A 142 0.34 -0.52 -7.51
C GLU A 142 1.56 -1.06 -6.74
N ALA A 143 2.72 -0.45 -6.91
CA ALA A 143 3.94 -0.82 -6.20
C ALA A 143 3.80 -0.62 -4.68
N LEU A 144 3.18 0.48 -4.23
CA LEU A 144 2.87 0.71 -2.81
C LEU A 144 1.92 -0.36 -2.25
N ASN A 145 0.92 -0.81 -3.01
CA ASN A 145 0.05 -1.92 -2.61
C ASN A 145 0.84 -3.23 -2.38
N GLY A 146 1.89 -3.43 -3.18
CA GLY A 146 2.77 -4.59 -3.08
C GLY A 146 3.79 -4.54 -1.94
N PHE A 147 3.90 -3.42 -1.23
CA PHE A 147 4.89 -3.23 -0.18
C PHE A 147 4.33 -3.67 1.19
N VAL A 148 4.76 -4.83 1.68
CA VAL A 148 4.32 -5.38 2.98
C VAL A 148 5.31 -4.99 4.06
N ILE A 149 4.86 -4.20 5.03
CA ILE A 149 5.60 -3.82 6.23
C ILE A 149 4.75 -4.16 7.44
N ARG A 150 5.32 -4.89 8.40
CA ARG A 150 4.65 -5.24 9.66
C ARG A 150 5.61 -5.14 10.83
N GLY A 151 5.04 -4.85 12.00
CA GLY A 151 5.78 -4.63 13.24
C GLY A 151 5.95 -3.14 13.58
N ILE A 152 5.98 -2.30 12.55
CA ILE A 152 6.04 -0.84 12.66
C ILE A 152 4.98 -0.19 11.77
N SER A 153 4.66 1.07 12.01
CA SER A 153 3.88 1.92 11.10
C SER A 153 4.78 2.47 9.99
N SER A 154 4.19 2.81 8.86
CA SER A 154 4.88 3.46 7.75
C SER A 154 4.02 4.56 7.13
N ASN A 155 4.66 5.47 6.41
CA ASN A 155 4.00 6.59 5.72
C ASN A 155 3.30 6.19 4.41
N ILE A 156 3.24 4.91 4.05
CA ILE A 156 2.60 4.41 2.81
C ILE A 156 1.16 4.90 2.64
N PRO A 157 0.27 4.89 3.67
CA PRO A 157 -1.09 5.41 3.51
C PRO A 157 -1.14 6.88 3.09
N PHE A 158 -0.27 7.71 3.65
CA PHE A 158 -0.14 9.12 3.27
C PHE A 158 0.34 9.28 1.82
N GLN A 159 1.32 8.51 1.40
CA GLN A 159 1.82 8.53 0.03
C GLN A 159 0.75 8.09 -0.97
N ALA A 160 -0.04 7.06 -0.63
CA ALA A 160 -1.16 6.61 -1.45
C ALA A 160 -2.23 7.70 -1.62
N ALA A 161 -2.55 8.44 -0.54
CA ALA A 161 -3.48 9.57 -0.57
C ALA A 161 -2.94 10.72 -1.44
N LEU A 162 -1.66 11.05 -1.28
CA LEU A 162 -0.99 12.08 -2.06
C LEU A 162 -1.05 11.78 -3.56
N LEU A 163 -0.70 10.55 -3.97
CA LEU A 163 -0.72 10.10 -5.36
C LEU A 163 -2.13 10.04 -5.97
N ALA A 164 -3.17 9.94 -5.13
CA ALA A 164 -4.57 9.97 -5.56
C ALA A 164 -5.14 11.39 -5.62
N HIS A 165 -4.46 12.38 -5.01
CA HIS A 165 -4.99 13.74 -4.93
C HIS A 165 -5.03 14.43 -6.30
N PRO A 166 -6.17 15.03 -6.71
CA PRO A 166 -6.33 15.62 -8.05
C PRO A 166 -5.25 16.63 -8.41
N LYS A 167 -4.91 17.54 -7.51
CA LYS A 167 -3.84 18.54 -7.75
C LYS A 167 -2.47 17.88 -7.92
N PHE A 168 -2.19 16.77 -7.23
CA PHE A 168 -0.95 16.03 -7.43
C PHE A 168 -0.92 15.36 -8.80
N VAL A 169 -2.04 14.76 -9.22
CA VAL A 169 -2.18 14.11 -10.53
C VAL A 169 -1.97 15.13 -11.66
N THR A 170 -2.59 16.32 -11.57
CA THR A 170 -2.45 17.39 -12.58
C THR A 170 -1.10 18.10 -12.52
N GLY A 171 -0.35 17.98 -11.42
CA GLY A 171 0.91 18.72 -11.21
C GLY A 171 0.73 20.14 -10.67
N GLU A 172 -0.49 20.51 -10.28
CA GLU A 172 -0.83 21.84 -9.76
C GLU A 172 -0.61 21.93 -8.24
N PHE A 173 0.64 21.81 -7.82
CA PHE A 173 1.02 21.87 -6.40
C PHE A 173 2.36 22.56 -6.19
N ASN A 174 2.62 22.93 -4.94
CA ASN A 174 3.87 23.53 -4.49
C ASN A 174 4.29 22.94 -3.14
N THR A 175 5.37 23.42 -2.55
CA THR A 175 5.90 22.93 -1.27
C THR A 175 4.94 23.15 -0.08
N GLY A 176 3.96 24.04 -0.20
CA GLY A 176 2.90 24.26 0.80
C GLY A 176 1.76 23.25 0.77
N PHE A 177 1.75 22.33 -0.20
CA PHE A 177 0.66 21.39 -0.44
C PHE A 177 0.23 20.61 0.81
N ILE A 178 1.17 20.08 1.57
CA ILE A 178 0.88 19.29 2.77
C ILE A 178 0.21 20.16 3.84
N ALA A 179 0.72 21.37 4.05
CA ALA A 179 0.13 22.32 5.01
C ALA A 179 -1.27 22.76 4.59
N GLU A 180 -1.51 22.94 3.29
CA GLU A 180 -2.81 23.35 2.73
C GLU A 180 -3.87 22.27 2.90
N HIS A 181 -3.53 21.00 2.56
CA HIS A 181 -4.50 19.93 2.48
C HIS A 181 -4.56 19.03 3.73
N TYR A 182 -3.46 18.92 4.48
CA TYR A 182 -3.31 18.02 5.64
C TYR A 182 -2.81 18.76 6.90
N GLY A 183 -2.85 20.09 6.93
CA GLY A 183 -2.34 20.91 8.05
C GLY A 183 -3.03 20.67 9.40
N LYS A 184 -4.24 20.06 9.40
CA LYS A 184 -4.97 19.65 10.62
C LYS A 184 -4.65 18.21 11.07
N GLY A 185 -3.63 17.59 10.48
CA GLY A 185 -3.28 16.18 10.64
C GLY A 185 -3.92 15.29 9.57
N PHE A 186 -3.28 14.16 9.34
CA PHE A 186 -3.73 13.16 8.37
C PHE A 186 -4.65 12.13 9.05
N ARG A 187 -5.75 11.77 8.42
CA ARG A 187 -6.78 10.87 8.95
C ARG A 187 -7.11 9.77 7.97
N ALA A 188 -7.78 8.72 8.44
CA ALA A 188 -8.21 7.61 7.59
C ALA A 188 -9.17 8.07 6.47
N GLU A 189 -9.99 9.09 6.73
CA GLU A 189 -10.91 9.69 5.77
C GLU A 189 -10.20 10.43 4.63
N ASP A 190 -8.94 10.83 4.84
CA ASP A 190 -8.11 11.49 3.83
C ASP A 190 -7.52 10.50 2.80
N VAL A 191 -7.78 9.20 2.97
CA VAL A 191 -7.40 8.13 2.05
C VAL A 191 -8.64 7.59 1.33
N PRO A 192 -9.24 8.34 0.40
CA PRO A 192 -10.41 7.88 -0.30
C PRO A 192 -10.04 6.71 -1.22
N HIS A 193 -10.76 5.61 -1.10
CA HIS A 193 -10.64 4.52 -2.05
C HIS A 193 -11.48 4.81 -3.28
N ASP A 194 -10.90 4.61 -4.47
CA ASP A 194 -11.58 4.84 -5.76
C ASP A 194 -12.84 3.96 -5.91
N ASP A 195 -12.79 2.75 -5.32
CA ASP A 195 -13.88 1.77 -5.34
C ASP A 195 -13.93 1.01 -4.00
N PRO A 196 -14.58 1.55 -2.96
CA PRO A 196 -14.64 0.92 -1.64
C PRO A 196 -15.40 -0.42 -1.62
N ASP A 197 -16.30 -0.67 -2.58
CA ASP A 197 -17.03 -1.92 -2.68
C ASP A 197 -16.18 -3.06 -3.25
N PHE A 198 -15.09 -2.74 -3.96
CA PHE A 198 -14.08 -3.73 -4.31
C PHE A 198 -13.43 -4.38 -3.08
N LEU A 199 -13.16 -3.62 -2.02
CA LEU A 199 -12.63 -4.17 -0.77
C LEU A 199 -13.61 -5.16 -0.12
N VAL A 200 -14.90 -4.87 -0.21
CA VAL A 200 -15.98 -5.76 0.26
C VAL A 200 -16.03 -7.04 -0.58
N ALA A 201 -15.98 -6.90 -1.90
CA ALA A 201 -15.96 -8.04 -2.82
C ALA A 201 -14.73 -8.93 -2.57
N LEU A 202 -13.56 -8.32 -2.34
CA LEU A 202 -12.33 -9.05 -2.05
C LEU A 202 -12.38 -9.79 -0.70
N ALA A 203 -12.99 -9.19 0.33
CA ALA A 203 -13.24 -9.86 1.61
C ALA A 203 -14.17 -11.08 1.43
N ALA A 204 -15.26 -10.93 0.67
CA ALA A 204 -16.18 -12.02 0.34
C ALA A 204 -15.49 -13.13 -0.47
N PHE A 205 -14.65 -12.78 -1.46
CA PHE A 205 -13.84 -13.71 -2.22
C PHE A 205 -12.96 -14.58 -1.33
N VAL A 206 -12.20 -13.97 -0.42
CA VAL A 206 -11.30 -14.70 0.49
C VAL A 206 -12.09 -15.59 1.44
N ARG A 207 -13.21 -15.08 1.95
CA ARG A 207 -14.11 -15.89 2.79
C ARG A 207 -14.66 -17.09 2.03
N ARG A 208 -15.16 -16.91 0.81
CA ARG A 208 -15.64 -17.98 -0.06
C ARG A 208 -14.53 -19.02 -0.31
N LYS A 209 -13.35 -18.59 -0.72
CA LYS A 209 -12.19 -19.45 -0.94
C LYS A 209 -11.83 -20.27 0.32
N SER A 210 -11.92 -19.66 1.50
CA SER A 210 -11.71 -20.35 2.78
C SER A 210 -12.77 -21.41 3.07
N ARG A 211 -14.04 -21.12 2.78
CA ARG A 211 -15.16 -22.08 2.98
C ARG A 211 -15.06 -23.25 2.00
N GLU A 212 -14.71 -22.99 0.74
CA GLU A 212 -14.48 -24.07 -0.26
C GLU A 212 -13.37 -25.01 0.19
N ARG A 213 -12.26 -24.45 0.71
CA ARG A 213 -11.20 -25.30 1.25
C ARG A 213 -11.69 -26.14 2.43
N ALA A 214 -12.46 -25.54 3.35
CA ALA A 214 -13.00 -26.26 4.49
C ALA A 214 -13.96 -27.39 4.07
N ALA A 215 -14.81 -27.15 3.09
CA ALA A 215 -15.74 -28.14 2.55
C ALA A 215 -15.03 -29.30 1.82
N GLY A 216 -13.85 -29.03 1.23
CA GLY A 216 -13.04 -30.03 0.55
C GLY A 216 -12.15 -30.89 1.47
N LEU A 217 -12.17 -30.68 2.80
CA LEU A 217 -11.41 -31.53 3.74
C LEU A 217 -12.07 -32.87 3.88
N SER A 218 -11.29 -33.97 3.86
CA SER A 218 -11.74 -35.30 4.14
C SER A 218 -12.04 -35.53 5.62
N GLY A 219 -12.87 -36.56 5.93
CA GLY A 219 -13.17 -36.94 7.31
C GLY A 219 -14.27 -36.09 7.97
N GLN A 220 -15.09 -35.38 7.20
CA GLN A 220 -16.30 -34.75 7.73
C GLN A 220 -17.32 -35.79 8.16
N LEU A 221 -18.04 -35.51 9.26
CA LEU A 221 -19.09 -36.37 9.74
C LEU A 221 -20.28 -36.36 8.76
N PRO A 222 -20.82 -37.49 8.35
CA PRO A 222 -22.02 -37.54 7.49
C PRO A 222 -23.18 -36.73 8.08
N GLY A 223 -23.79 -35.86 7.29
CA GLY A 223 -24.85 -34.94 7.69
C GLY A 223 -24.41 -33.65 8.36
N TYR A 224 -23.09 -33.48 8.60
CA TYR A 224 -22.49 -32.24 9.16
C TYR A 224 -21.50 -31.57 8.20
N ASP A 225 -21.68 -31.82 6.92
CA ASP A 225 -20.84 -31.24 5.88
C ASP A 225 -20.87 -29.73 5.92
N VAL A 226 -19.73 -29.11 5.62
CA VAL A 226 -19.61 -27.65 5.56
C VAL A 226 -20.48 -27.10 4.43
N GLN A 227 -21.60 -26.49 4.78
CA GLN A 227 -22.47 -25.84 3.80
C GLN A 227 -21.87 -24.51 3.35
N ILE A 228 -21.87 -24.27 2.04
CA ILE A 228 -21.34 -23.06 1.42
C ILE A 228 -22.50 -22.29 0.81
N GLY A 229 -22.88 -21.17 1.44
CA GLY A 229 -23.87 -20.25 0.90
C GLY A 229 -23.28 -19.34 -0.16
N GLN A 230 -24.13 -18.73 -0.96
CA GLN A 230 -23.76 -17.69 -1.93
C GLN A 230 -23.89 -16.29 -1.36
N ASP A 231 -24.74 -16.11 -0.35
CA ASP A 231 -25.03 -14.81 0.27
C ASP A 231 -24.14 -14.56 1.49
N TYR A 232 -23.52 -13.40 1.50
CA TYR A 232 -22.71 -12.91 2.60
C TYR A 232 -23.14 -11.50 3.01
N THR A 233 -23.12 -11.23 4.30
CA THR A 233 -23.17 -9.89 4.85
C THR A 233 -21.77 -9.53 5.32
N VAL A 234 -21.17 -8.54 4.70
CA VAL A 234 -19.87 -8.00 5.07
C VAL A 234 -20.10 -6.83 6.01
N VAL A 235 -19.69 -6.99 7.26
CA VAL A 235 -19.76 -5.96 8.29
C VAL A 235 -18.41 -5.28 8.35
N VAL A 236 -18.30 -4.10 7.79
CA VAL A 236 -17.11 -3.24 7.87
C VAL A 236 -17.15 -2.55 9.23
N LEU A 237 -16.14 -2.83 10.04
CA LEU A 237 -16.06 -2.32 11.39
C LEU A 237 -15.63 -0.85 11.37
N GLY A 238 -16.40 -0.01 12.04
CA GLY A 238 -16.13 1.41 12.19
C GLY A 238 -15.73 1.79 13.61
N ALA A 239 -15.31 3.04 13.80
CA ALA A 239 -15.03 3.59 15.10
C ALA A 239 -16.31 3.58 15.97
N GLU A 240 -16.13 3.37 17.28
CA GLU A 240 -17.22 3.45 18.28
C GLU A 240 -18.44 2.54 17.97
N GLY A 241 -18.22 1.46 17.20
CA GLY A 241 -19.30 0.54 16.83
C GLY A 241 -20.16 1.02 15.65
N ASN A 242 -19.80 2.09 14.97
CA ASN A 242 -20.48 2.56 13.77
C ASN A 242 -20.13 1.67 12.57
N ASN A 243 -20.73 0.47 12.54
CA ASN A 243 -20.43 -0.55 11.54
C ASN A 243 -21.30 -0.39 10.29
N ARG A 244 -20.68 -0.48 9.12
CA ARG A 244 -21.40 -0.51 7.82
C ARG A 244 -21.64 -1.96 7.42
N GLN A 245 -22.89 -2.32 7.14
CA GLN A 245 -23.26 -3.62 6.58
C GLN A 245 -23.47 -3.53 5.09
N VAL A 246 -22.83 -4.41 4.35
CA VAL A 246 -22.93 -4.49 2.89
C VAL A 246 -23.22 -5.93 2.49
N GLN A 247 -24.21 -6.10 1.59
CA GLN A 247 -24.54 -7.42 1.05
C GLN A 247 -23.61 -7.75 -0.12
N ALA A 248 -23.08 -8.95 -0.10
CA ALA A 248 -22.29 -9.49 -1.21
C ALA A 248 -22.86 -10.86 -1.62
N HIS A 249 -23.09 -11.06 -2.91
CA HIS A 249 -23.56 -12.30 -3.48
C HIS A 249 -22.48 -12.90 -4.38
N VAL A 250 -22.20 -14.19 -4.22
CA VAL A 250 -21.26 -14.93 -5.07
C VAL A 250 -22.05 -15.60 -6.20
N ASP A 251 -22.11 -14.96 -7.35
CA ASP A 251 -22.80 -15.48 -8.53
C ASP A 251 -22.09 -16.72 -9.10
N GLU A 252 -20.74 -16.69 -9.09
CA GLU A 252 -19.92 -17.80 -9.55
C GLU A 252 -18.64 -17.92 -8.69
N PHE A 253 -18.21 -19.17 -8.46
CA PHE A 253 -16.92 -19.47 -7.85
C PHE A 253 -16.32 -20.75 -8.41
N ARG A 254 -15.18 -20.65 -9.07
CA ARG A 254 -14.41 -21.77 -9.63
C ARG A 254 -13.06 -21.86 -8.91
N GLY A 255 -13.02 -22.54 -7.77
CA GLY A 255 -11.86 -22.59 -6.88
C GLY A 255 -10.56 -23.06 -7.54
N LYS A 256 -10.62 -24.06 -8.45
CA LYS A 256 -9.45 -24.58 -9.17
C LYS A 256 -8.85 -23.55 -10.13
N SER A 257 -9.67 -22.79 -10.82
CA SER A 257 -9.24 -21.73 -11.76
C SER A 257 -9.04 -20.36 -11.10
N GLY A 258 -9.35 -20.25 -9.80
CA GLY A 258 -9.22 -19.00 -9.06
C GLY A 258 -10.19 -17.90 -9.50
N VAL A 259 -11.24 -18.24 -10.24
CA VAL A 259 -12.22 -17.29 -10.81
C VAL A 259 -13.41 -17.16 -9.88
N ALA A 260 -13.86 -15.95 -9.64
CA ALA A 260 -15.10 -15.66 -8.95
C ALA A 260 -15.81 -14.43 -9.55
N ALA A 261 -17.14 -14.47 -9.59
CA ALA A 261 -17.98 -13.33 -9.84
C ALA A 261 -18.73 -12.97 -8.55
N ILE A 262 -18.49 -11.79 -8.01
CA ILE A 262 -19.03 -11.31 -6.74
C ILE A 262 -19.78 -10.01 -6.97
N ARG A 263 -21.06 -10.02 -6.64
CA ARG A 263 -21.91 -8.87 -6.77
C ARG A 263 -22.04 -8.12 -5.44
N VAL A 264 -21.76 -6.83 -5.48
CA VAL A 264 -21.92 -5.90 -4.35
C VAL A 264 -22.79 -4.74 -4.85
N GLY A 265 -23.97 -4.57 -4.28
CA GLY A 265 -24.94 -3.61 -4.80
C GLY A 265 -25.31 -3.92 -6.25
N GLN A 266 -25.08 -2.97 -7.15
CA GLN A 266 -25.33 -3.10 -8.59
C GLN A 266 -24.10 -3.54 -9.39
N THR A 267 -22.93 -3.63 -8.76
CA THR A 267 -21.65 -3.90 -9.44
C THR A 267 -21.25 -5.36 -9.26
N THR A 268 -20.84 -6.01 -10.35
CA THR A 268 -20.24 -7.32 -10.33
C THR A 268 -18.73 -7.22 -10.51
N TYR A 269 -17.99 -7.86 -9.62
CA TYR A 269 -16.54 -7.95 -9.63
C TYR A 269 -16.11 -9.34 -10.10
N GLU A 270 -15.57 -9.40 -11.30
CA GLU A 270 -14.96 -10.64 -11.84
C GLU A 270 -13.52 -10.70 -11.34
N ILE A 271 -13.29 -11.47 -10.29
CA ILE A 271 -11.98 -11.61 -9.65
C ILE A 271 -11.32 -12.89 -10.14
N VAL A 272 -10.09 -12.78 -10.63
CA VAL A 272 -9.24 -13.93 -10.97
C VAL A 272 -7.98 -13.84 -10.11
N SER A 273 -7.79 -14.80 -9.19
CA SER A 273 -6.61 -14.83 -8.32
C SER A 273 -6.20 -16.24 -7.92
N HIS A 274 -4.94 -16.57 -8.14
CA HIS A 274 -4.30 -17.82 -7.73
C HIS A 274 -3.53 -17.71 -6.40
N SER A 275 -3.53 -16.56 -5.74
CA SER A 275 -2.86 -16.37 -4.46
C SER A 275 -3.36 -17.35 -3.41
N ARG A 276 -2.48 -17.84 -2.55
CA ARG A 276 -2.82 -18.78 -1.50
C ARG A 276 -3.55 -18.09 -0.35
N LEU A 277 -4.34 -18.83 0.41
CA LEU A 277 -5.12 -18.27 1.53
C LEU A 277 -4.27 -17.69 2.67
N ASN A 278 -3.00 -18.08 2.77
CA ASN A 278 -2.10 -17.60 3.81
C ASN A 278 -1.12 -16.52 3.29
N ASP A 279 -1.19 -16.17 2.02
CA ASP A 279 -0.40 -15.08 1.47
C ASP A 279 -0.98 -13.76 1.95
N ILE A 280 -0.12 -12.88 2.47
CA ILE A 280 -0.52 -11.52 2.82
C ILE A 280 -0.88 -10.74 1.57
N LYS A 281 -0.09 -10.89 0.49
CA LYS A 281 -0.39 -10.29 -0.82
C LYS A 281 -1.32 -11.17 -1.62
N ILE A 282 -2.43 -10.58 -2.06
CA ILE A 282 -3.30 -11.15 -3.07
C ILE A 282 -3.09 -10.38 -4.36
N THR A 283 -2.76 -11.10 -5.42
CA THR A 283 -2.58 -10.57 -6.76
C THR A 283 -3.53 -11.24 -7.73
N GLY A 284 -3.92 -10.51 -8.77
CA GLY A 284 -4.80 -11.05 -9.79
C GLY A 284 -5.34 -9.98 -10.69
N THR A 285 -6.51 -10.24 -11.27
CA THR A 285 -7.26 -9.25 -12.03
C THR A 285 -8.67 -9.09 -11.46
N VAL A 286 -9.19 -7.87 -11.53
CA VAL A 286 -10.58 -7.54 -11.27
C VAL A 286 -11.15 -6.84 -12.52
N ASN A 287 -12.21 -7.42 -13.11
CA ASN A 287 -12.79 -6.93 -14.36
C ASN A 287 -11.72 -6.73 -15.46
N GLY A 288 -10.77 -7.69 -15.55
CA GLY A 288 -9.66 -7.68 -16.50
C GLY A 288 -8.50 -6.75 -16.14
N LYS A 289 -8.60 -5.90 -15.12
CA LYS A 289 -7.53 -4.99 -14.68
C LYS A 289 -6.69 -5.65 -13.58
N PRO A 290 -5.36 -5.58 -13.64
CA PRO A 290 -4.50 -6.12 -12.59
C PRO A 290 -4.73 -5.40 -11.26
N PHE A 291 -4.56 -6.11 -10.16
CA PHE A 291 -4.56 -5.55 -8.82
C PHE A 291 -3.57 -6.26 -7.90
N VAL A 292 -3.09 -5.53 -6.91
CA VAL A 292 -2.36 -6.03 -5.75
C VAL A 292 -3.03 -5.49 -4.50
N ALA A 293 -3.46 -6.39 -3.61
CA ALA A 293 -4.03 -6.02 -2.32
C ALA A 293 -3.37 -6.82 -1.20
N GLN A 294 -3.53 -6.38 0.04
CA GLN A 294 -3.05 -7.11 1.21
C GLN A 294 -4.23 -7.57 2.04
N ILE A 295 -4.20 -8.84 2.46
CA ILE A 295 -5.24 -9.42 3.30
C ILE A 295 -4.60 -10.19 4.44
N GLU A 296 -5.06 -9.87 5.66
CA GLU A 296 -4.67 -10.58 6.87
C GLU A 296 -5.92 -11.07 7.62
N ARG A 297 -5.75 -12.18 8.31
CA ARG A 297 -6.81 -12.80 9.10
C ARG A 297 -6.57 -12.55 10.56
N GLY A 298 -7.62 -12.13 11.23
CA GLY A 298 -7.62 -11.91 12.66
C GLY A 298 -6.84 -10.67 13.08
N THR A 299 -7.43 -9.93 13.99
CA THR A 299 -6.74 -8.90 14.75
C THR A 299 -6.74 -9.32 16.20
N VAL A 300 -5.93 -8.68 17.05
CA VAL A 300 -5.95 -8.91 18.50
C VAL A 300 -7.35 -8.64 19.05
N LYS A 301 -8.06 -7.64 18.49
CA LYS A 301 -9.42 -7.27 18.92
C LYS A 301 -10.49 -8.17 18.32
N ASN A 302 -10.32 -8.59 17.06
CA ASN A 302 -11.31 -9.36 16.30
C ASN A 302 -10.66 -10.52 15.54
N PRO A 303 -10.47 -11.69 16.18
CA PRO A 303 -9.81 -12.85 15.54
C PRO A 303 -10.52 -13.38 14.28
N LEU A 304 -11.81 -13.07 14.11
CA LEU A 304 -12.62 -13.50 12.96
C LEU A 304 -12.66 -12.48 11.82
N ALA A 305 -12.13 -11.27 12.05
CA ALA A 305 -12.12 -10.23 11.03
C ALA A 305 -11.08 -10.51 9.94
N LEU A 306 -11.33 -9.98 8.75
CA LEU A 306 -10.35 -9.83 7.68
C LEU A 306 -9.92 -8.36 7.64
N GLN A 307 -8.62 -8.12 7.61
CA GLN A 307 -8.09 -6.81 7.25
C GLN A 307 -7.81 -6.83 5.77
N VAL A 308 -8.41 -5.91 5.04
CA VAL A 308 -8.21 -5.74 3.59
C VAL A 308 -7.62 -4.37 3.35
N GLN A 309 -6.50 -4.31 2.65
CA GLN A 309 -5.83 -3.05 2.32
C GLN A 309 -5.56 -2.96 0.83
N HIS A 310 -5.95 -1.83 0.24
CA HIS A 310 -5.70 -1.50 -1.16
C HIS A 310 -5.71 0.03 -1.33
N ASN A 311 -4.83 0.55 -2.17
CA ASN A 311 -4.69 1.99 -2.46
C ASN A 311 -4.61 2.88 -1.19
N GLY A 312 -3.88 2.40 -0.16
CA GLY A 312 -3.73 3.10 1.11
C GLY A 312 -4.92 2.94 2.07
N THR A 313 -6.10 2.60 1.57
CA THR A 313 -7.30 2.36 2.40
C THR A 313 -7.22 0.97 3.04
N ARG A 314 -7.53 0.91 4.33
CA ARG A 314 -7.61 -0.33 5.10
C ARG A 314 -8.98 -0.45 5.73
N ILE A 315 -9.64 -1.58 5.52
CA ILE A 315 -10.86 -1.95 6.21
C ILE A 315 -10.63 -3.17 7.10
N GLU A 316 -11.39 -3.24 8.18
CA GLU A 316 -11.54 -4.44 9.02
C GLU A 316 -12.97 -4.95 8.82
N ALA A 317 -13.12 -6.18 8.33
CA ALA A 317 -14.39 -6.70 7.89
C ALA A 317 -14.69 -8.09 8.48
N LEU A 318 -15.90 -8.26 9.02
CA LEU A 318 -16.46 -9.56 9.38
C LEU A 318 -17.34 -10.05 8.22
N VAL A 319 -16.97 -11.16 7.61
CA VAL A 319 -17.74 -11.76 6.51
C VAL A 319 -18.58 -12.90 7.06
N MET A 320 -19.88 -12.69 7.15
CA MET A 320 -20.85 -13.54 7.83
C MET A 320 -21.90 -14.09 6.83
N SER A 321 -22.54 -15.20 7.19
CA SER A 321 -23.83 -15.53 6.57
C SER A 321 -24.90 -14.53 7.01
N PRO A 322 -26.01 -14.34 6.23
CA PRO A 322 -27.09 -13.43 6.64
C PRO A 322 -27.61 -13.69 8.06
N ARG A 323 -27.77 -14.97 8.41
CA ARG A 323 -28.23 -15.35 9.76
C ARG A 323 -27.24 -14.95 10.86
N MET A 324 -25.94 -15.13 10.62
CA MET A 324 -24.92 -14.69 11.59
C MET A 324 -24.90 -13.17 11.74
N ALA A 325 -25.10 -12.45 10.66
CA ALA A 325 -25.14 -10.98 10.71
C ALA A 325 -26.34 -10.46 11.51
N GLU A 326 -27.50 -11.13 11.38
CA GLU A 326 -28.67 -10.80 12.22
C GLU A 326 -28.39 -11.04 13.73
N LEU A 327 -27.75 -12.15 14.06
CA LEU A 327 -27.36 -12.42 15.46
C LEU A 327 -26.31 -11.45 15.96
N HIS A 328 -25.39 -11.03 15.08
CA HIS A 328 -24.35 -10.05 15.43
C HIS A 328 -24.93 -8.68 15.83
N LYS A 329 -26.07 -8.28 15.25
CA LYS A 329 -26.76 -7.05 15.65
C LYS A 329 -27.22 -7.05 17.12
N LEU A 330 -27.42 -8.22 17.70
CA LEU A 330 -27.82 -8.37 19.10
C LEU A 330 -26.64 -8.28 20.07
N MET A 331 -25.41 -8.29 19.57
CA MET A 331 -24.22 -8.17 20.40
C MET A 331 -24.03 -6.71 20.84
N PRO A 332 -23.95 -6.44 22.17
CA PRO A 332 -23.73 -5.09 22.65
C PRO A 332 -22.33 -4.60 22.27
N PHE A 333 -22.24 -3.34 21.88
CA PHE A 333 -20.95 -2.68 21.71
C PHE A 333 -20.27 -2.56 23.08
N LYS A 334 -19.07 -3.12 23.19
CA LYS A 334 -18.23 -2.96 24.37
C LYS A 334 -17.27 -1.80 24.12
N ALA A 335 -17.56 -0.65 24.75
CA ALA A 335 -16.66 0.49 24.67
C ALA A 335 -15.27 0.13 25.19
N PRO A 336 -14.20 0.63 24.56
CA PRO A 336 -12.87 0.49 25.10
C PRO A 336 -12.79 1.14 26.50
N PRO A 337 -11.88 0.68 27.36
CA PRO A 337 -11.71 1.28 28.70
C PRO A 337 -11.44 2.79 28.57
N ASP A 338 -12.07 3.57 29.43
CA ASP A 338 -11.75 5.00 29.52
C ASP A 338 -10.35 5.17 30.11
N LEU A 339 -9.45 5.62 29.23
CA LEU A 339 -8.04 5.88 29.57
C LEU A 339 -7.78 7.34 29.94
N SER A 340 -8.82 8.20 30.03
CA SER A 340 -8.69 9.62 30.33
C SER A 340 -8.04 9.90 31.70
N LYS A 341 -8.10 8.93 32.62
CA LYS A 341 -7.49 8.99 33.94
C LYS A 341 -6.03 8.52 33.98
N TYR A 342 -5.49 8.07 32.89
CA TYR A 342 -4.12 7.56 32.81
C TYR A 342 -3.25 8.45 31.93
N VAL A 343 -2.04 8.75 32.39
CA VAL A 343 -1.00 9.32 31.56
C VAL A 343 -0.38 8.17 30.79
N ILE A 344 -0.63 8.10 29.49
CA ILE A 344 -0.10 7.06 28.62
C ILE A 344 1.14 7.62 27.94
N SER A 345 2.27 6.92 28.07
CA SER A 345 3.46 7.25 27.29
C SER A 345 3.17 7.07 25.80
N PRO A 346 3.44 8.05 24.94
CA PRO A 346 3.26 7.92 23.50
C PRO A 346 4.27 6.95 22.84
N MET A 347 5.33 6.60 23.58
CA MET A 347 6.38 5.69 23.10
C MET A 347 6.76 4.70 24.21
N PRO A 348 7.20 3.47 23.87
CA PRO A 348 7.86 2.58 24.81
C PRO A 348 9.12 3.25 25.36
N GLY A 349 9.24 3.38 26.67
CA GLY A 349 10.39 4.01 27.29
C GLY A 349 10.38 3.82 28.81
N LEU A 350 11.51 4.08 29.45
CA LEU A 350 11.63 4.14 30.89
C LEU A 350 11.06 5.50 31.36
N LEU A 351 10.10 5.44 32.29
CA LEU A 351 9.69 6.64 33.03
C LEU A 351 10.78 6.94 34.08
N VAL A 352 11.44 8.08 33.94
CA VAL A 352 12.46 8.57 34.89
C VAL A 352 11.83 9.61 35.79
#